data_5b8e725cbaf06a3f98200d56af82af32
#
_entry.id   5b8e725cbaf06a3f98200d56af82af32
#
_cell.length_a   1.000
_cell.length_b   1.000
_cell.length_c   1.000
_cell.angle_alpha   90.00
_cell.angle_beta   90.00
_cell.angle_gamma   90.00
#
_symmetry.space_group_name_H-M   'P 1'
#
loop_
_entity.id
_entity.type
_entity.pdbx_description
1 polymer ?
#
loop_
_entity_poly.entity_id
_entity_poly.type
_entity_poly.pdbx_seq_one_letter_code
_entity_poly.pdbx_strand_id
1 'polypeptide(L)'
;MSPLVGGLAPGAVMVVVGVTIDPISVGTISLVGGTNAVVGSLTGSSIENEDSLALALAHDIRPMTEVMALDDAPKAYERMMSGQARFRVVLDAAS
;
A
#
# COMPACT_ATOMS: atom_id res chain seq x y z
N MET A 1 6.56 -3.01 -10.15
CA MET A 1 7.46 -2.11 -9.37
C MET A 1 8.78 -1.82 -10.07
N SER A 2 9.37 -2.82 -10.73
CA SER A 2 10.69 -2.63 -11.39
C SER A 2 10.78 -1.43 -12.35
N PRO A 3 9.76 -1.13 -13.19
CA PRO A 3 9.84 0.02 -14.09
C PRO A 3 9.89 1.39 -13.37
N LEU A 4 9.46 1.46 -12.13
CA LEU A 4 9.41 2.72 -11.37
C LEU A 4 10.80 3.24 -11.01
N VAL A 5 11.79 2.35 -10.92
CA VAL A 5 13.16 2.73 -10.56
C VAL A 5 13.76 3.68 -11.59
N GLY A 6 13.46 3.47 -12.87
CA GLY A 6 13.92 4.36 -13.95
C GLY A 6 13.33 5.78 -13.90
N GLY A 7 12.25 5.99 -13.16
CA GLY A 7 11.61 7.28 -12.96
C GLY A 7 12.09 8.06 -11.74
N LEU A 8 13.03 7.52 -10.98
CA LEU A 8 13.55 8.19 -9.79
C LEU A 8 14.41 9.41 -10.17
N ALA A 9 14.19 10.52 -9.47
CA ALA A 9 15.09 11.67 -9.55
C ALA A 9 16.46 11.32 -8.97
N PRO A 10 17.53 12.05 -9.35
CA PRO A 10 18.85 11.85 -8.77
C PRO A 10 18.82 11.97 -7.24
N GLY A 11 19.45 11.02 -6.55
CA GLY A 11 19.48 10.96 -5.09
C GLY A 11 18.18 10.48 -4.42
N ALA A 12 17.17 10.08 -5.20
CA ALA A 12 15.89 9.64 -4.66
C ALA A 12 15.95 8.20 -4.12
N VAL A 13 15.03 7.92 -3.20
CA VAL A 13 14.88 6.61 -2.57
C VAL A 13 13.50 6.05 -2.92
N MET A 14 13.46 4.83 -3.45
CA MET A 14 12.22 4.08 -3.60
C MET A 14 12.00 3.21 -2.36
N VAL A 15 10.91 3.46 -1.64
CA VAL A 15 10.56 2.66 -0.47
C VAL A 15 9.50 1.62 -0.85
N VAL A 16 9.82 0.35 -0.68
CA VAL A 16 8.91 -0.77 -0.96
C VAL A 16 8.16 -1.11 0.32
N VAL A 17 6.84 -0.98 0.30
CA VAL A 17 5.96 -1.26 1.44
C VAL A 17 5.04 -2.45 1.21
N GLY A 18 4.85 -2.86 -0.05
CA GLY A 18 4.03 -4.01 -0.41
C GLY A 18 4.84 -5.30 -0.53
N VAL A 19 4.25 -6.42 -0.16
CA VAL A 19 4.87 -7.74 -0.28
C VAL A 19 4.27 -8.50 -1.45
N THR A 20 5.14 -9.04 -2.29
CA THR A 20 4.80 -9.96 -3.38
C THR A 20 5.86 -11.04 -3.45
N ILE A 21 5.50 -12.20 -3.96
CA ILE A 21 6.47 -13.29 -4.18
C ILE A 21 7.36 -13.06 -5.40
N ASP A 22 6.92 -12.18 -6.32
CA ASP A 22 7.70 -11.86 -7.50
C ASP A 22 8.84 -10.90 -7.14
N PRO A 23 10.08 -11.19 -7.55
CA PRO A 23 11.20 -10.31 -7.31
C PRO A 23 11.06 -9.02 -8.12
N ILE A 24 11.61 -7.93 -7.60
CA ILE A 24 11.84 -6.72 -8.37
C ILE A 24 13.24 -6.74 -8.97
N SER A 25 13.35 -6.36 -10.24
CA SER A 25 14.63 -6.21 -10.92
C SER A 25 15.01 -4.74 -10.95
N VAL A 26 16.24 -4.44 -10.58
CA VAL A 26 16.76 -3.08 -10.56
C VAL A 26 18.05 -3.03 -11.36
N GLY A 27 18.08 -2.18 -12.37
CA GLY A 27 19.27 -1.96 -13.18
C GLY A 27 20.35 -1.21 -12.40
N THR A 28 21.57 -1.73 -12.39
CA THR A 28 22.69 -1.09 -11.69
C THR A 28 23.00 0.29 -12.24
N ILE A 29 22.79 0.52 -13.54
CA ILE A 29 22.98 1.83 -14.16
C ILE A 29 22.05 2.87 -13.53
N SER A 30 20.80 2.51 -13.27
CA SER A 30 19.83 3.43 -12.64
C SER A 30 20.22 3.75 -11.19
N LEU A 31 20.72 2.78 -10.45
CA LEU A 31 21.16 2.99 -9.08
C LEU A 31 22.42 3.85 -9.02
N VAL A 32 23.46 3.44 -9.74
CA VAL A 32 24.77 4.11 -9.68
C VAL A 32 24.71 5.50 -10.34
N GLY A 33 24.13 5.59 -11.54
CA GLY A 33 24.05 6.84 -12.28
C GLY A 33 23.20 7.91 -11.62
N GLY A 34 22.15 7.50 -10.90
CA GLY A 34 21.27 8.41 -10.18
C GLY A 34 21.62 8.59 -8.70
N THR A 35 22.60 7.86 -8.17
CA THR A 35 22.84 7.75 -6.71
C THR A 35 21.55 7.41 -5.96
N ASN A 36 20.77 6.48 -6.53
CA ASN A 36 19.46 6.10 -6.03
C ASN A 36 19.56 4.91 -5.08
N ALA A 37 18.54 4.73 -4.25
CA ALA A 37 18.42 3.60 -3.36
C ALA A 37 17.02 2.97 -3.47
N VAL A 38 16.97 1.66 -3.22
CA VAL A 38 15.72 0.92 -3.02
C VAL A 38 15.79 0.27 -1.66
N VAL A 39 14.82 0.57 -0.82
CA VAL A 39 14.76 0.08 0.56
C VAL A 39 13.40 -0.53 0.85
N GLY A 40 13.35 -1.48 1.77
CA GLY A 40 12.09 -2.01 2.28
C GLY A 40 11.68 -1.29 3.57
N SER A 41 10.37 -1.21 3.80
CA SER A 41 9.83 -0.73 5.08
C SER A 41 8.72 -1.67 5.54
N LEU A 42 8.82 -2.08 6.79
CA LEU A 42 7.75 -2.83 7.42
C LEU A 42 6.63 -1.87 7.85
N THR A 43 5.44 -2.41 8.03
CA THR A 43 4.33 -1.68 8.64
C THR A 43 4.71 -1.20 10.04
N GLY A 44 4.11 -0.09 10.48
CA GLY A 44 4.45 0.53 11.75
C GLY A 44 4.05 -0.30 12.98
N SER A 45 4.47 0.18 14.14
CA SER A 45 4.13 -0.37 15.45
C SER A 45 2.70 0.00 15.86
N SER A 46 2.21 -0.59 16.97
CA SER A 46 0.89 -0.26 17.51
C SER A 46 0.74 1.21 17.90
N ILE A 47 1.80 1.83 18.41
CA ILE A 47 1.76 3.26 18.76
C ILE A 47 1.71 4.15 17.51
N GLU A 48 2.42 3.79 16.45
CA GLU A 48 2.33 4.51 15.17
C GLU A 48 0.95 4.40 14.56
N ASN A 49 0.28 3.26 14.74
CA ASN A 49 -1.10 3.08 14.30
C ASN A 49 -2.06 3.97 15.12
N GLU A 50 -1.87 4.05 16.43
CA GLU A 50 -2.63 4.95 17.30
C GLU A 50 -2.45 6.41 16.90
N ASP A 51 -1.22 6.83 16.65
CA ASP A 51 -0.90 8.19 16.18
C ASP A 51 -1.54 8.49 14.82
N SER A 52 -1.53 7.51 13.91
CA SER A 52 -2.18 7.63 12.59
C SER A 52 -3.69 7.81 12.70
N LEU A 53 -4.34 7.07 13.60
CA LEU A 53 -5.77 7.22 13.85
C LEU A 53 -6.11 8.57 14.49
N ALA A 54 -5.28 9.05 15.41
CA ALA A 54 -5.43 10.37 16.01
C ALA A 54 -5.30 11.48 14.97
N LEU A 55 -4.32 11.38 14.07
CA LEU A 55 -4.13 12.33 12.97
C LEU A 55 -5.34 12.31 12.02
N ALA A 56 -5.81 11.11 11.66
CA ALA A 56 -6.97 10.96 10.78
C ALA A 56 -8.21 11.59 11.38
N LEU A 57 -8.44 11.42 12.68
CA LEU A 57 -9.55 12.04 13.39
C LEU A 57 -9.43 13.56 13.43
N ALA A 58 -8.23 14.08 13.74
CA ALA A 58 -8.00 15.53 13.86
C ALA A 58 -8.19 16.28 12.53
N HIS A 59 -7.93 15.63 11.41
CA HIS A 59 -7.98 16.23 10.07
C HIS A 59 -9.11 15.68 9.18
N ASP A 60 -10.04 14.91 9.75
CA ASP A 60 -11.15 14.25 9.03
C ASP A 60 -10.69 13.48 7.79
N ILE A 61 -9.59 12.76 7.93
CA ILE A 61 -9.05 11.89 6.88
C ILE A 61 -9.79 10.55 6.94
N ARG A 62 -10.46 10.18 5.86
CA ARG A 62 -11.23 8.93 5.78
C ARG A 62 -10.83 8.12 4.57
N PRO A 63 -10.70 6.79 4.69
CA PRO A 63 -10.49 5.94 3.54
C PRO A 63 -11.75 5.88 2.68
N MET A 64 -11.57 5.69 1.39
CA MET A 64 -12.67 5.31 0.50
C MET A 64 -12.93 3.82 0.68
N THR A 65 -14.14 3.45 1.10
CA THR A 65 -14.50 2.07 1.39
C THR A 65 -15.75 1.64 0.67
N GLU A 66 -15.83 0.35 0.37
CA GLU A 66 -17.04 -0.34 -0.06
C GLU A 66 -17.46 -1.27 1.09
N VAL A 67 -18.64 -1.06 1.66
CA VAL A 67 -19.12 -1.88 2.78
C VAL A 67 -20.02 -2.99 2.25
N MET A 68 -19.76 -4.22 2.70
CA MET A 68 -20.56 -5.39 2.36
C MET A 68 -20.92 -6.15 3.64
N ALA A 69 -22.05 -6.84 3.62
CA ALA A 69 -22.44 -7.70 4.73
C ALA A 69 -21.44 -8.86 4.93
N LEU A 70 -21.29 -9.32 6.18
CA LEU A 70 -20.38 -10.43 6.49
C LEU A 70 -20.74 -11.70 5.70
N ASP A 71 -22.03 -11.96 5.48
CA ASP A 71 -22.50 -13.12 4.69
C ASP A 71 -22.06 -13.05 3.22
N ASP A 72 -21.73 -11.88 2.73
CA ASP A 72 -21.21 -11.67 1.38
C ASP A 72 -19.67 -11.73 1.29
N ALA A 73 -19.00 -12.24 2.33
CA ALA A 73 -17.53 -12.32 2.37
C ALA A 73 -16.90 -12.95 1.12
N PRO A 74 -17.43 -14.03 0.53
CA PRO A 74 -16.88 -14.58 -0.72
C PRO A 74 -16.89 -13.58 -1.88
N LYS A 75 -17.99 -12.84 -2.04
CA LYS A 75 -18.11 -11.79 -3.08
C LYS A 75 -17.17 -10.62 -2.80
N ALA A 76 -17.03 -10.24 -1.54
CA ALA A 76 -16.12 -9.19 -1.11
C ALA A 76 -14.66 -9.56 -1.44
N TYR A 77 -14.29 -10.79 -1.20
CA TYR A 77 -12.97 -11.32 -1.53
C TYR A 77 -12.72 -11.28 -3.06
N GLU A 78 -13.68 -11.74 -3.86
CA GLU A 78 -13.59 -11.66 -5.33
C GLU A 78 -13.46 -10.22 -5.80
N ARG A 79 -14.22 -9.29 -5.20
CA ARG A 79 -14.16 -7.87 -5.50
C ARG A 79 -12.75 -7.30 -5.25
N MET A 80 -12.16 -7.65 -4.10
CA MET A 80 -10.79 -7.25 -3.76
C MET A 80 -9.78 -7.84 -4.74
N MET A 81 -9.85 -9.14 -5.02
CA MET A 81 -8.91 -9.84 -5.89
C MET A 81 -8.98 -9.37 -7.35
N SER A 82 -10.13 -8.90 -7.81
CA SER A 82 -10.30 -8.34 -9.15
C SER A 82 -9.59 -7.01 -9.37
N GLY A 83 -9.15 -6.35 -8.29
CA GLY A 83 -8.54 -5.02 -8.34
C GLY A 83 -9.52 -3.88 -8.64
N GLN A 84 -10.84 -4.15 -8.63
CA GLN A 84 -11.87 -3.16 -8.95
C GLN A 84 -12.42 -2.41 -7.74
N ALA A 85 -12.05 -2.83 -6.51
CA ALA A 85 -12.50 -2.17 -5.30
C ALA A 85 -11.95 -0.73 -5.19
N ARG A 86 -12.79 0.19 -4.74
CA ARG A 86 -12.47 1.63 -4.60
C ARG A 86 -12.63 2.10 -3.16
N PHE A 87 -11.66 1.90 -2.28
CA PHE A 87 -10.42 1.12 -2.56
C PHE A 87 -10.31 -0.04 -1.59
N ARG A 88 -11.02 0.01 -0.49
CA ARG A 88 -11.03 -1.01 0.55
C ARG A 88 -12.42 -1.62 0.67
N VAL A 89 -12.52 -2.93 0.64
CA VAL A 89 -13.76 -3.62 0.98
C VAL A 89 -13.76 -3.90 2.48
N VAL A 90 -14.84 -3.49 3.15
CA VAL A 90 -15.05 -3.68 4.60
C VAL A 90 -16.25 -4.61 4.78
N LEU A 91 -16.08 -5.64 5.59
CA LEU A 91 -17.19 -6.51 5.98
C LEU A 91 -17.83 -5.98 7.26
N ASP A 92 -19.12 -5.70 7.20
CA ASP A 92 -19.89 -5.30 8.37
C ASP A 92 -20.46 -6.53 9.06
N ALA A 93 -19.97 -6.80 10.26
CA ALA A 93 -20.39 -7.94 11.06
C ALA A 93 -21.79 -7.74 11.69
N ALA A 94 -22.31 -6.52 11.70
CA ALA A 94 -23.63 -6.19 12.25
C ALA A 94 -24.77 -6.31 11.22
N SER A 95 -24.45 -6.52 9.96
CA SER A 95 -25.44 -6.63 8.88
C SER A 95 -25.51 -7.99 8.23
#